data_03f760658f1a099b85088c8a95c5d64f
#
_entry.id   03f760658f1a099b85088c8a95c5d64f
#
_cell.length_a   1.000
_cell.length_b   1.000
_cell.length_c   1.000
_cell.angle_alpha   90.00
_cell.angle_beta   90.00
_cell.angle_gamma   90.00
#
_symmetry.space_group_name_H-M   'P 1'
#
loop_
_entity.id
_entity.type
_entity.pdbx_description
1 polymer ?
#
loop_
_entity_poly.entity_id
_entity_poly.type
_entity_poly.pdbx_seq_one_letter_code
_entity_poly.pdbx_strand_id
1 'polypeptide(L)' 'RVAVDVMLKREILDPQGQAVERALPSLGFAGVSDVRIGKHVELTVGDGDGEQAARQVAEAFLANPVIEEFSVRLLPD' A
#
# COMPACT_ATOMS: atom_id res chain seq x y z
N ARG A 1 -17.43 3.53 0.94
CA ARG A 1 -16.10 3.26 1.50
C ARG A 1 -15.08 3.15 0.37
N VAL A 2 -13.90 3.63 0.64
CA VAL A 2 -12.82 3.65 -0.34
C VAL A 2 -11.56 3.10 0.30
N ALA A 3 -10.82 2.29 -0.43
CA ALA A 3 -9.51 1.79 0.01
C ALA A 3 -8.40 2.49 -0.76
N VAL A 4 -7.34 2.86 -0.06
CA VAL A 4 -6.12 3.37 -0.65
C VAL A 4 -5.00 2.41 -0.27
N ASP A 5 -4.35 1.83 -1.26
CA ASP A 5 -3.22 0.93 -1.06
C ASP A 5 -1.95 1.67 -1.46
N VAL A 6 -1.01 1.78 -0.54
CA VAL A 6 0.24 2.54 -0.73
C VAL A 6 1.41 1.57 -0.70
N MET A 7 2.23 1.60 -1.74
CA MET A 7 3.41 0.74 -1.86
C MET A 7 4.63 1.59 -2.22
N LEU A 8 5.80 1.15 -1.80
CA LEU A 8 7.04 1.73 -2.32
C LEU A 8 7.14 1.46 -3.82
N LYS A 9 7.67 2.42 -4.56
CA LYS A 9 7.97 2.22 -5.98
C LYS A 9 8.94 1.07 -6.14
N ARG A 10 8.84 0.36 -7.26
CA ARG A 10 9.62 -0.87 -7.47
C ARG A 10 11.13 -0.64 -7.37
N GLU A 11 11.60 0.52 -7.76
CA GLU A 11 13.03 0.85 -7.72
C GLU A 11 13.53 1.22 -6.32
N ILE A 12 12.61 1.38 -5.36
CA ILE A 12 12.98 1.75 -3.98
C ILE A 12 13.15 0.47 -3.16
N LEU A 13 14.25 0.42 -2.40
CA LEU A 13 14.53 -0.68 -1.49
C LEU A 13 13.47 -0.74 -0.39
N ASP A 14 12.98 -1.94 -0.11
CA ASP A 14 11.99 -2.20 0.93
C ASP A 14 12.63 -3.01 2.06
N PRO A 15 13.16 -2.36 3.13
CA PRO A 15 13.80 -3.08 4.21
C PRO A 15 12.86 -4.00 4.98
N GLN A 16 11.57 -3.61 5.10
CA GLN A 16 10.57 -4.45 5.78
C GLN A 16 10.29 -5.71 4.99
N GLY A 17 10.09 -5.58 3.69
CA GLY A 17 9.87 -6.73 2.82
C GLY A 17 11.06 -7.66 2.81
N GLN A 18 12.27 -7.11 2.77
CA GLN A 18 13.49 -7.92 2.82
C GLN A 18 13.63 -8.66 4.15
N ALA A 19 13.26 -8.03 5.25
CA ALA A 19 13.33 -8.67 6.57
C ALA A 19 12.38 -9.86 6.65
N VAL A 20 11.16 -9.72 6.13
CA VAL A 20 10.20 -10.82 6.07
C VAL A 20 10.74 -11.94 5.18
N GLU A 21 11.25 -11.58 4.03
CA GLU A 21 11.76 -12.56 3.06
C GLU A 21 12.89 -13.40 3.67
N ARG A 22 13.78 -12.77 4.42
CA ARG A 22 14.90 -13.47 5.07
C ARG A 22 14.45 -14.40 6.21
N ALA A 23 13.33 -14.06 6.86
CA ALA A 23 12.83 -14.85 8.00
C ALA A 23 12.06 -16.09 7.57
N LEU A 24 11.45 -16.08 6.38
CA LEU A 24 10.53 -17.12 5.95
C LEU A 24 11.15 -18.52 5.85
N PRO A 25 12.39 -18.72 5.35
CA PRO A 25 12.95 -20.06 5.28
C PRO A 25 13.05 -20.77 6.62
N SER A 26 13.38 -20.03 7.68
CA SER A 26 13.50 -20.63 9.02
C SER A 26 12.13 -21.01 9.59
N LEU A 27 11.05 -20.51 9.01
CA LEU A 27 9.69 -20.85 9.41
C LEU A 27 9.09 -21.93 8.52
N GLY A 28 9.87 -22.49 7.61
CA GLY A 28 9.40 -23.55 6.73
C GLY A 28 8.85 -23.09 5.38
N PHE A 29 9.01 -21.82 5.04
CA PHE A 29 8.51 -21.24 3.80
C PHE A 29 9.65 -20.96 2.83
N ALA A 30 10.15 -22.01 2.20
CA ALA A 30 11.18 -21.85 1.18
C ALA A 30 10.54 -21.46 -0.16
N GLY A 31 11.28 -20.76 -0.99
CA GLY A 31 10.83 -20.41 -2.32
C GLY A 31 9.98 -19.15 -2.42
N VAL A 32 9.84 -18.40 -1.34
CA VAL A 32 9.17 -17.11 -1.35
C VAL A 32 10.19 -16.01 -1.61
N SER A 33 9.90 -15.16 -2.58
CA SER A 33 10.79 -14.06 -2.94
C SER A 33 9.99 -12.83 -3.31
N ASP A 34 10.69 -11.70 -3.45
CA ASP A 34 10.10 -10.42 -3.86
C ASP A 34 8.98 -9.99 -2.93
N VAL A 35 9.22 -10.09 -1.63
CA VAL A 35 8.25 -9.66 -0.61
C VAL A 35 8.26 -8.13 -0.53
N ARG A 36 7.08 -7.54 -0.68
CA ARG A 36 6.90 -6.08 -0.64
C ARG A 36 5.85 -5.76 0.42
N ILE A 37 6.15 -4.80 1.27
CA ILE A 37 5.22 -4.38 2.33
C ILE A 37 4.75 -2.97 2.04
N GLY A 38 3.46 -2.75 2.19
CA GLY A 38 2.84 -1.46 2.05
C GLY A 38 1.78 -1.25 3.10
N LYS A 39 0.98 -0.21 2.93
CA LYS A 39 -0.11 0.04 3.86
C LYS A 39 -1.43 0.11 3.12
N HIS A 40 -2.47 -0.28 3.82
CA HIS A 40 -3.84 -0.28 3.33
C HIS A 40 -4.65 0.64 4.22
N VAL A 41 -5.28 1.66 3.61
CA VAL A 41 -6.07 2.66 4.35
C VAL A 41 -7.50 2.61 3.84
N GLU A 42 -8.46 2.58 4.75
CA GLU A 42 -9.87 2.62 4.39
C GLU A 42 -10.49 3.91 4.87
N LEU A 43 -11.21 4.58 3.98
CA LEU A 43 -11.86 5.85 4.28
C LEU A 43 -13.36 5.74 4.03
N THR A 44 -14.12 6.49 4.81
CA THR A 44 -15.52 6.73 4.50
C THR A 44 -15.65 8.18 4.08
N VAL A 45 -16.16 8.40 2.86
CA VAL A 45 -16.36 9.74 2.33
C VAL A 45 -17.85 10.00 2.30
N GLY A 46 -18.28 11.08 2.94
CA GLY A 46 -19.70 11.37 3.11
C GLY A 46 -20.40 11.84 1.85
N ASP A 47 -19.82 12.78 1.16
CA ASP A 47 -20.47 13.41 -0.01
C ASP A 47 -19.56 13.44 -1.20
N GLY A 48 -20.17 13.44 -2.39
CA GLY A 48 -19.46 13.63 -3.64
C GLY A 48 -18.78 12.38 -4.14
N ASP A 49 -17.76 12.59 -4.97
CA ASP A 49 -17.00 11.51 -5.57
C ASP A 49 -15.96 10.99 -4.56
N GLY A 50 -16.27 9.85 -3.96
CA GLY A 50 -15.42 9.24 -2.95
C GLY A 50 -14.04 8.86 -3.48
N GLU A 51 -13.97 8.39 -4.72
CA GLU A 51 -12.69 8.02 -5.33
C GLU A 51 -11.81 9.26 -5.48
N GLN A 52 -12.36 10.36 -5.97
CA GLN A 52 -11.61 11.60 -6.16
C GLN A 52 -11.12 12.15 -4.83
N ALA A 53 -12.00 12.17 -3.82
CA ALA A 53 -11.63 12.66 -2.50
C ALA A 53 -10.52 11.82 -1.89
N ALA A 54 -10.61 10.48 -2.01
CA ALA A 54 -9.59 9.59 -1.48
C ALA A 54 -8.26 9.79 -2.19
N ARG A 55 -8.29 10.01 -3.51
CA ARG A 55 -7.08 10.28 -4.29
C ARG A 55 -6.40 11.56 -3.82
N GLN A 56 -7.17 12.60 -3.57
CA GLN A 56 -6.61 13.86 -3.04
C GLN A 56 -5.99 13.68 -1.67
N VAL A 57 -6.64 12.92 -0.79
CA VAL A 57 -6.10 12.63 0.54
C VAL A 57 -4.81 11.82 0.43
N ALA A 58 -4.78 10.83 -0.47
CA ALA A 58 -3.59 10.01 -0.67
C ALA A 58 -2.40 10.85 -1.11
N GLU A 59 -2.61 11.73 -2.09
CA GLU A 59 -1.55 12.60 -2.59
C GLU A 59 -1.06 13.59 -1.55
N ALA A 60 -1.98 14.14 -0.76
CA ALA A 60 -1.65 15.19 0.19
C ALA A 60 -1.04 14.65 1.48
N PHE A 61 -1.38 13.41 1.88
CA PHE A 61 -1.09 12.99 3.23
C PHE A 61 -0.65 11.52 3.37
N LEU A 62 -1.21 10.60 2.59
CA LEU A 62 -1.02 9.18 2.84
C LEU A 62 0.22 8.61 2.17
N ALA A 63 0.60 9.13 1.03
CA ALA A 63 1.71 8.62 0.24
C ALA A 63 2.79 9.69 0.07
N ASN A 64 4.05 9.26 0.11
CA ASN A 64 5.16 10.12 -0.25
C ASN A 64 5.43 9.93 -1.74
N PRO A 65 5.06 10.88 -2.60
CA PRO A 65 5.12 10.66 -4.06
C PRO A 65 6.53 10.50 -4.62
N VAL A 66 7.53 10.84 -3.84
CA VAL A 66 8.93 10.66 -4.27
C VAL A 66 9.29 9.18 -4.29
N ILE A 67 8.85 8.42 -3.27
CA ILE A 67 9.25 7.02 -3.11
C ILE A 67 8.08 6.03 -3.13
N GLU A 68 6.84 6.52 -3.09
CA GLU A 68 5.67 5.66 -3.00
C GLU A 68 4.71 5.91 -4.15
N GLU A 69 3.93 4.90 -4.45
CA GLU A 69 2.80 5.00 -5.36
C GLU A 69 1.56 4.47 -4.64
N PHE A 70 0.38 4.84 -5.12
CA PHE A 70 -0.84 4.39 -4.50
C PHE A 70 -1.89 4.04 -5.55
N SER A 71 -2.84 3.22 -5.15
CA SER A 71 -4.03 2.92 -5.92
C SER A 71 -5.26 3.14 -5.07
N VAL A 72 -6.36 3.51 -5.70
CA VAL A 72 -7.63 3.79 -5.04
C VAL A 72 -8.70 2.88 -5.64
N ARG A 73 -9.51 2.28 -4.77
CA ARG A 73 -10.65 1.46 -5.23
C ARG A 73 -11.84 1.66 -4.32
N LEU A 74 -13.02 1.60 -4.92
CA LEU A 74 -14.26 1.67 -4.16
C LEU A 74 -14.51 0.30 -3.52
N LEU A 75 -14.96 0.32 -2.28
CA LEU A 75 -15.30 -0.89 -1.54
C LEU A 75 -16.81 -1.06 -1.50
N PRO A 76 -17.30 -2.29 -1.53
CA PRO A 76 -18.73 -2.52 -1.34
C PRO A 76 -19.15 -2.15 0.08
N ASP A 77 -20.38 -1.68 0.21
CA ASP A 77 -20.95 -1.33 1.52
C ASP A 77 -21.33 -2.57 2.32
#